data_90c786e818832fee8ea5387527168e55
#
_entry.id   90c786e818832fee8ea5387527168e55
#
_cell.length_a   1.000
_cell.length_b   1.000
_cell.length_c   1.000
_cell.angle_alpha   90.00
_cell.angle_beta   90.00
_cell.angle_gamma   90.00
#
_symmetry.space_group_name_H-M   'P 1'
#
loop_
_entity.id
_entity.type
_entity.pdbx_description
1 polymer ?
#
loop_
_entity_poly.entity_id
_entity_poly.type
_entity_poly.pdbx_seq_one_letter_code
_entity_poly.pdbx_strand_id
1 'polypeptide(L)'
;PGERIGYLAANPRCEDAASIVPMCGQISRGTGHNCPSSLIQMAVERCLAVTSDLSVYETNMNLLYDELCALGFTVVKPDGTFYIFPKALEADANAFCRKAMQYDLALVPGDSFGCPGYFRMAYCIGTEKVRRSFPALEKFVREQYGRG
;
A
#
# COMPACT_ATOMS: atom_id res chain seq x y z
N PRO A 1 8.17 9.92 -1.68
CA PRO A 1 6.84 9.36 -1.98
C PRO A 1 5.70 10.38 -1.87
N GLY A 2 5.82 11.41 -1.02
CA GLY A 2 4.78 12.43 -0.82
C GLY A 2 4.55 13.36 -2.01
N GLU A 3 5.58 13.69 -2.72
CA GLU A 3 5.56 14.73 -3.76
C GLU A 3 4.91 14.31 -5.08
N ARG A 4 4.64 13.06 -5.26
CA ARG A 4 3.81 12.49 -6.34
C ARG A 4 4.08 13.08 -7.73
N ILE A 5 5.06 12.53 -8.43
CA ILE A 5 5.34 12.86 -9.83
C ILE A 5 5.37 11.58 -10.67
N GLY A 6 4.90 11.67 -11.90
CA GLY A 6 4.93 10.60 -12.88
C GLY A 6 5.02 11.15 -14.29
N TYR A 7 5.17 10.29 -15.25
CA TYR A 7 5.17 10.64 -16.66
C TYR A 7 4.32 9.67 -17.48
N LEU A 8 3.86 10.13 -18.61
CA LEU A 8 3.21 9.31 -19.62
C LEU A 8 4.05 9.30 -20.88
N ALA A 9 4.29 8.14 -21.43
CA ALA A 9 4.93 7.97 -22.72
C ALA A 9 4.07 7.04 -23.61
N ALA A 10 3.86 7.42 -24.85
CA ALA A 10 3.19 6.58 -25.84
C ALA A 10 4.20 6.09 -26.88
N ASN A 11 4.09 4.84 -27.29
CA ASN A 11 4.90 4.32 -28.39
C ASN A 11 4.54 5.07 -29.70
N PRO A 12 5.48 5.73 -30.37
CA PRO A 12 5.19 6.51 -31.59
C PRO A 12 4.67 5.65 -32.74
N ARG A 13 4.77 4.34 -32.65
CA ARG A 13 4.27 3.38 -33.66
C ARG A 13 2.85 2.87 -33.38
N CYS A 14 2.23 3.24 -32.24
CA CYS A 14 0.85 2.85 -32.00
C CYS A 14 -0.09 3.73 -32.83
N GLU A 15 -1.24 3.19 -33.22
CA GLU A 15 -2.22 3.83 -34.11
C GLU A 15 -2.65 5.20 -33.60
N ASP A 16 -2.88 5.32 -32.29
CA ASP A 16 -3.36 6.55 -31.63
C ASP A 16 -2.26 7.40 -30.98
N ALA A 17 -0.98 7.16 -31.28
CA ALA A 17 0.16 7.81 -30.61
C ALA A 17 0.04 9.34 -30.56
N ALA A 18 -0.41 9.96 -31.65
CA ALA A 18 -0.55 11.40 -31.75
C ALA A 18 -1.65 11.97 -30.83
N SER A 19 -2.62 11.16 -30.44
CA SER A 19 -3.78 11.57 -29.65
C SER A 19 -3.64 11.24 -28.16
N ILE A 20 -2.97 10.14 -27.81
CA ILE A 20 -2.90 9.61 -26.43
C ILE A 20 -2.37 10.66 -25.45
N VAL A 21 -1.19 11.22 -25.71
CA VAL A 21 -0.52 12.15 -24.77
C VAL A 21 -1.31 13.47 -24.63
N PRO A 22 -1.76 14.13 -25.76
CA PRO A 22 -2.58 15.33 -25.66
C PRO A 22 -3.91 15.09 -24.92
N MET A 23 -4.61 13.98 -25.19
CA MET A 23 -5.88 13.66 -24.52
C MET A 23 -5.69 13.41 -23.03
N CYS A 24 -4.67 12.65 -22.64
CA CYS A 24 -4.33 12.45 -21.22
C CYS A 24 -4.00 13.77 -20.53
N GLY A 25 -3.31 14.68 -21.21
CA GLY A 25 -3.05 16.03 -20.72
C GLY A 25 -4.32 16.86 -20.50
N GLN A 26 -5.30 16.76 -21.41
CA GLN A 26 -6.60 17.44 -21.25
C GLN A 26 -7.40 16.87 -20.08
N ILE A 27 -7.46 15.54 -19.96
CA ILE A 27 -8.13 14.86 -18.84
C ILE A 27 -7.47 15.23 -17.52
N SER A 28 -6.14 15.22 -17.46
CA SER A 28 -5.38 15.61 -16.26
C SER A 28 -5.73 17.02 -15.80
N ARG A 29 -5.81 17.98 -16.71
CA ARG A 29 -6.24 19.35 -16.40
C ARG A 29 -7.68 19.41 -15.92
N GLY A 30 -8.59 18.69 -16.59
CA GLY A 30 -9.99 18.63 -16.22
C GLY A 30 -10.25 18.02 -14.84
N THR A 31 -9.34 17.15 -14.37
CA THR A 31 -9.39 16.54 -13.02
C THR A 31 -8.58 17.29 -11.96
N GLY A 32 -8.06 18.48 -12.29
CA GLY A 32 -7.31 19.31 -11.35
C GLY A 32 -5.79 19.03 -11.25
N HIS A 33 -5.25 18.15 -12.09
CA HIS A 33 -3.82 17.84 -12.15
C HIS A 33 -3.16 18.54 -13.34
N ASN A 34 -3.00 19.87 -13.25
CA ASN A 34 -2.49 20.63 -14.40
C ASN A 34 -1.03 20.25 -14.75
N CYS A 35 -0.12 20.43 -13.81
CA CYS A 35 1.29 20.08 -13.97
C CYS A 35 1.96 19.92 -12.60
N PRO A 36 3.03 19.13 -12.50
CA PRO A 36 3.83 19.08 -11.27
C PRO A 36 4.62 20.37 -11.07
N SER A 37 4.98 20.68 -9.82
CA SER A 37 5.83 21.80 -9.48
C SER A 37 7.17 21.74 -10.23
N SER A 38 7.68 22.86 -10.72
CA SER A 38 8.99 22.95 -11.37
C SER A 38 10.14 22.52 -10.44
N LEU A 39 9.99 22.79 -9.12
CA LEU A 39 10.95 22.33 -8.12
C LEU A 39 11.09 20.81 -8.12
N ILE A 40 9.95 20.10 -8.16
CA ILE A 40 9.93 18.64 -8.19
C ILE A 40 10.48 18.09 -9.51
N GLN A 41 10.17 18.73 -10.63
CA GLN A 41 10.72 18.35 -11.93
C GLN A 41 12.25 18.43 -11.95
N MET A 42 12.83 19.53 -11.41
CA MET A 42 14.29 19.69 -11.29
C MET A 42 14.92 18.67 -10.32
N ALA A 43 14.23 18.33 -9.24
CA ALA A 43 14.71 17.33 -8.29
C ALA A 43 14.74 15.92 -8.90
N VAL A 44 13.71 15.55 -9.67
CA VAL A 44 13.59 14.23 -10.31
C VAL A 44 14.74 13.95 -11.27
N GLU A 45 15.21 14.94 -12.02
CA GLU A 45 16.36 14.79 -12.91
C GLU A 45 17.58 14.17 -12.19
N ARG A 46 17.80 14.57 -10.95
CA ARG A 46 18.92 14.08 -10.11
C ARG A 46 18.61 12.77 -9.38
N CYS A 47 17.36 12.35 -9.38
CA CYS A 47 16.88 11.18 -8.63
C CYS A 47 16.51 9.98 -9.51
N LEU A 48 16.73 10.05 -10.83
CA LEU A 48 16.31 8.99 -11.76
C LEU A 48 16.93 7.63 -11.47
N ALA A 49 18.14 7.59 -10.93
CA ALA A 49 18.84 6.36 -10.57
C ALA A 49 18.77 6.04 -9.07
N VAL A 50 18.00 6.83 -8.29
CA VAL A 50 17.92 6.66 -6.83
C VAL A 50 16.64 5.88 -6.50
N THR A 51 16.76 4.91 -5.62
CA THR A 51 15.63 4.19 -5.03
C THR A 51 15.62 4.35 -3.50
N SER A 52 14.51 4.00 -2.87
CA SER A 52 14.43 3.95 -1.41
C SER A 52 15.30 2.82 -0.85
N ASP A 53 15.62 2.88 0.44
CA ASP A 53 16.29 1.79 1.13
C ASP A 53 15.34 0.58 1.24
N LEU A 54 15.55 -0.39 0.36
CA LEU A 54 14.73 -1.58 0.26
C LEU A 54 14.91 -2.52 1.46
N SER A 55 16.03 -2.45 2.18
CA SER A 55 16.28 -3.29 3.35
C SER A 55 15.30 -3.03 4.49
N VAL A 56 14.87 -1.77 4.65
CA VAL A 56 13.84 -1.39 5.63
C VAL A 56 12.49 -2.03 5.27
N TYR A 57 12.13 -2.01 3.97
CA TYR A 57 10.89 -2.63 3.50
C TYR A 57 10.91 -4.15 3.66
N GLU A 58 12.01 -4.78 3.31
CA GLU A 58 12.19 -6.23 3.47
C GLU A 58 12.10 -6.65 4.95
N THR A 59 12.78 -5.92 5.84
CA THR A 59 12.71 -6.15 7.28
C THR A 59 11.27 -6.02 7.79
N ASN A 60 10.57 -4.96 7.44
CA ASN A 60 9.20 -4.73 7.88
C ASN A 60 8.23 -5.77 7.33
N MET A 61 8.41 -6.16 6.06
CA MET A 61 7.61 -7.20 5.43
C MET A 61 7.77 -8.54 6.13
N ASN A 62 9.01 -8.95 6.40
CA ASN A 62 9.30 -10.20 7.10
C ASN A 62 8.70 -10.20 8.52
N LEU A 63 8.90 -9.13 9.28
CA LEU A 63 8.32 -8.99 10.63
C LEU A 63 6.80 -9.12 10.63
N LEU A 64 6.11 -8.40 9.73
CA LEU A 64 4.65 -8.48 9.62
C LEU A 64 4.17 -9.85 9.15
N TYR A 65 4.84 -10.42 8.15
CA TYR A 65 4.49 -11.74 7.64
C TYR A 65 4.60 -12.81 8.73
N ASP A 66 5.71 -12.84 9.46
CA ASP A 66 5.95 -13.80 10.52
C ASP A 66 4.93 -13.67 11.65
N GLU A 67 4.64 -12.44 12.08
CA GLU A 67 3.64 -12.14 13.10
C GLU A 67 2.22 -12.56 12.68
N LEU A 68 1.82 -12.22 11.45
CA LEU A 68 0.51 -12.61 10.92
C LEU A 68 0.37 -14.13 10.82
N CYS A 69 1.41 -14.84 10.40
CA CYS A 69 1.42 -16.30 10.38
C CYS A 69 1.32 -16.89 11.78
N ALA A 70 2.04 -16.35 12.75
CA ALA A 70 1.99 -16.78 14.15
C ALA A 70 0.59 -16.61 14.75
N LEU A 71 -0.11 -15.53 14.39
CA LEU A 71 -1.50 -15.27 14.81
C LEU A 71 -2.55 -16.05 14.01
N GLY A 72 -2.13 -16.93 13.09
CA GLY A 72 -3.01 -17.81 12.33
C GLY A 72 -3.75 -17.16 11.17
N PHE A 73 -3.23 -16.04 10.64
CA PHE A 73 -3.75 -15.46 9.39
C PHE A 73 -3.27 -16.26 8.18
N THR A 74 -4.14 -16.38 7.18
CA THR A 74 -3.74 -16.83 5.85
C THR A 74 -3.25 -15.62 5.07
N VAL A 75 -1.99 -15.63 4.67
CA VAL A 75 -1.34 -14.51 3.97
C VAL A 75 -0.32 -15.02 2.97
N VAL A 76 -0.26 -14.39 1.81
CA VAL A 76 0.79 -14.61 0.81
C VAL A 76 1.93 -13.65 1.12
N LYS A 77 3.16 -14.17 1.18
CA LYS A 77 4.35 -13.34 1.36
C LYS A 77 4.56 -12.48 0.11
N PRO A 78 4.59 -11.13 0.23
CA PRO A 78 4.82 -10.29 -0.93
C PRO A 78 6.24 -10.41 -1.48
N ASP A 79 6.37 -10.46 -2.81
CA ASP A 79 7.67 -10.37 -3.51
C ASP A 79 8.06 -8.93 -3.87
N GLY A 80 7.21 -7.96 -3.57
CA GLY A 80 7.42 -6.55 -3.88
C GLY A 80 6.36 -5.67 -3.26
N THR A 81 6.31 -4.39 -3.68
CA THR A 81 5.39 -3.40 -3.12
C THR A 81 5.70 -3.04 -1.65
N PHE A 82 4.79 -2.40 -0.98
CA PHE A 82 4.86 -2.06 0.45
C PHE A 82 3.51 -2.32 1.15
N TYR A 83 2.74 -3.24 0.57
CA TYR A 83 1.47 -3.71 1.12
C TYR A 83 1.49 -5.23 1.30
N ILE A 84 0.81 -5.69 2.36
CA ILE A 84 0.50 -7.10 2.59
C ILE A 84 -1.01 -7.26 2.72
N PHE A 85 -1.56 -8.36 2.19
CA PHE A 85 -2.99 -8.64 2.12
C PHE A 85 -3.35 -9.95 2.84
N PRO A 86 -3.50 -9.94 4.16
CA PRO A 86 -3.99 -11.09 4.89
C PRO A 86 -5.48 -11.31 4.68
N LYS A 87 -5.92 -12.57 4.75
CA LYS A 87 -7.34 -12.90 4.83
C LYS A 87 -7.86 -12.53 6.22
N ALA A 88 -8.99 -11.83 6.29
CA ALA A 88 -9.63 -11.51 7.55
C ALA A 88 -10.08 -12.79 8.29
N LEU A 89 -10.12 -12.75 9.61
CA LEU A 89 -10.54 -13.89 10.45
C LEU A 89 -12.06 -14.09 10.48
N GLU A 90 -12.80 -13.21 9.80
CA GLU A 90 -14.23 -13.32 9.56
C GLU A 90 -14.54 -12.99 8.08
N ALA A 91 -15.73 -13.36 7.62
CA ALA A 91 -16.09 -13.21 6.20
C ALA A 91 -16.21 -11.74 5.75
N ASP A 92 -16.70 -10.87 6.63
CA ASP A 92 -16.83 -9.43 6.37
C ASP A 92 -15.57 -8.68 6.78
N ALA A 93 -14.68 -8.39 5.81
CA ALA A 93 -13.47 -7.62 6.04
C ALA A 93 -13.72 -6.18 6.51
N ASN A 94 -14.87 -5.59 6.16
CA ASN A 94 -15.26 -4.26 6.66
C ASN A 94 -15.59 -4.31 8.16
N ALA A 95 -16.33 -5.33 8.61
CA ALA A 95 -16.60 -5.55 10.02
C ALA A 95 -15.32 -5.83 10.80
N PHE A 96 -14.42 -6.67 10.25
CA PHE A 96 -13.10 -6.95 10.80
C PHE A 96 -12.29 -5.66 11.02
N CYS A 97 -12.17 -4.82 10.00
CA CYS A 97 -11.43 -3.57 10.08
C CYS A 97 -12.06 -2.56 11.07
N ARG A 98 -13.39 -2.50 11.16
CA ARG A 98 -14.07 -1.66 12.17
C ARG A 98 -13.77 -2.11 13.61
N LYS A 99 -13.73 -3.43 13.86
CA LYS A 99 -13.33 -3.97 15.18
C LYS A 99 -11.87 -3.66 15.49
N ALA A 100 -10.98 -3.81 14.50
CA ALA A 100 -9.56 -3.53 14.65
C ALA A 100 -9.28 -2.06 15.05
N MET A 101 -10.10 -1.11 14.59
CA MET A 101 -9.97 0.31 14.98
C MET A 101 -10.16 0.53 16.49
N GLN A 102 -10.89 -0.33 17.20
CA GLN A 102 -11.05 -0.26 18.65
C GLN A 102 -9.76 -0.62 19.40
N TYR A 103 -8.78 -1.17 18.70
CA TYR A 103 -7.45 -1.53 19.18
C TYR A 103 -6.35 -0.65 18.58
N ASP A 104 -6.71 0.54 18.07
CA ASP A 104 -5.80 1.49 17.41
C ASP A 104 -5.12 0.91 16.13
N LEU A 105 -5.73 -0.07 15.51
CA LEU A 105 -5.26 -0.68 14.26
C LEU A 105 -6.04 -0.14 13.06
N ALA A 106 -5.42 0.75 12.29
CA ALA A 106 -5.99 1.29 11.06
C ALA A 106 -5.72 0.35 9.87
N LEU A 107 -6.65 -0.58 9.64
CA LEU A 107 -6.61 -1.55 8.55
C LEU A 107 -7.56 -1.11 7.42
N VAL A 108 -7.27 -1.51 6.18
CA VAL A 108 -8.09 -1.13 5.02
C VAL A 108 -8.74 -2.38 4.42
N PRO A 109 -10.08 -2.45 4.33
CA PRO A 109 -10.77 -3.59 3.71
C PRO A 109 -10.32 -3.79 2.26
N GLY A 110 -10.22 -5.04 1.84
CA GLY A 110 -9.77 -5.43 0.50
C GLY A 110 -10.79 -5.23 -0.62
N ASP A 111 -12.05 -4.96 -0.27
CA ASP A 111 -13.17 -4.87 -1.21
C ASP A 111 -12.91 -3.88 -2.34
N SER A 112 -12.44 -2.67 -2.02
CA SER A 112 -12.11 -1.64 -3.01
C SER A 112 -10.89 -1.99 -3.90
N PHE A 113 -10.19 -3.06 -3.58
CA PHE A 113 -9.04 -3.58 -4.34
C PHE A 113 -9.36 -4.91 -5.05
N GLY A 114 -10.64 -5.29 -5.12
CA GLY A 114 -11.07 -6.53 -5.74
C GLY A 114 -10.75 -7.80 -4.91
N CYS A 115 -10.45 -7.65 -3.62
CA CYS A 115 -10.11 -8.74 -2.70
C CYS A 115 -11.09 -8.81 -1.51
N PRO A 116 -12.37 -9.14 -1.71
CA PRO A 116 -13.33 -9.25 -0.61
C PRO A 116 -12.91 -10.34 0.38
N GLY A 117 -13.14 -10.09 1.67
CA GLY A 117 -12.72 -10.99 2.74
C GLY A 117 -11.24 -10.90 3.13
N TYR A 118 -10.49 -9.98 2.52
CA TYR A 118 -9.10 -9.66 2.86
C TYR A 118 -8.99 -8.23 3.37
N PHE A 119 -7.87 -7.90 4.01
CA PHE A 119 -7.55 -6.53 4.40
C PHE A 119 -6.12 -6.18 4.02
N ARG A 120 -5.87 -4.90 3.82
CA ARG A 120 -4.57 -4.38 3.45
C ARG A 120 -3.88 -3.73 4.64
N MET A 121 -2.61 -4.05 4.83
CA MET A 121 -1.69 -3.36 5.72
C MET A 121 -0.55 -2.75 4.91
N ALA A 122 -0.09 -1.55 5.31
CA ALA A 122 1.08 -0.92 4.73
C ALA A 122 2.28 -1.09 5.67
N TYR A 123 3.45 -1.44 5.13
CA TYR A 123 4.68 -1.55 5.89
C TYR A 123 5.76 -0.54 5.47
N CYS A 124 5.36 0.53 4.78
CA CYS A 124 6.23 1.66 4.42
C CYS A 124 6.39 2.68 5.57
N ILE A 125 6.60 2.20 6.77
CA ILE A 125 6.77 2.98 8.00
C ILE A 125 8.05 2.56 8.71
N GLY A 126 8.48 3.32 9.72
CA GLY A 126 9.66 2.93 10.50
C GLY A 126 9.46 1.58 11.20
N THR A 127 10.49 0.74 11.21
CA THR A 127 10.47 -0.63 11.76
C THR A 127 9.99 -0.66 13.22
N GLU A 128 10.37 0.34 14.01
CA GLU A 128 9.92 0.46 15.39
C GLU A 128 8.39 0.61 15.51
N LYS A 129 7.75 1.33 14.57
CA LYS A 129 6.28 1.44 14.54
C LYS A 129 5.62 0.12 14.18
N VAL A 130 6.23 -0.67 13.29
CA VAL A 130 5.76 -2.03 12.97
C VAL A 130 5.77 -2.88 14.23
N ARG A 131 6.90 -2.94 14.95
CA ARG A 131 7.02 -3.73 16.19
C ARG A 131 6.04 -3.28 17.27
N ARG A 132 5.84 -1.99 17.42
CA ARG A 132 4.89 -1.43 18.40
C ARG A 132 3.43 -1.77 18.11
N SER A 133 3.08 -2.13 16.89
CA SER A 133 1.71 -2.55 16.55
C SER A 133 1.40 -4.00 16.95
N PHE A 134 2.39 -4.86 17.17
CA PHE A 134 2.19 -6.28 17.46
C PHE A 134 1.37 -6.53 18.73
N PRO A 135 1.65 -5.92 19.89
CA PRO A 135 0.82 -6.13 21.07
C PRO A 135 -0.66 -5.78 20.87
N ALA A 136 -0.95 -4.75 20.07
CA ALA A 136 -2.32 -4.38 19.74
C ALA A 136 -2.97 -5.41 18.82
N LEU A 137 -2.22 -5.94 17.83
CA LEU A 137 -2.69 -6.97 16.92
C LEU A 137 -2.94 -8.30 17.65
N GLU A 138 -2.02 -8.74 18.51
CA GLU A 138 -2.18 -9.91 19.38
C GLU A 138 -3.40 -9.78 20.28
N LYS A 139 -3.55 -8.63 20.94
CA LYS A 139 -4.70 -8.35 21.81
C LYS A 139 -6.01 -8.43 21.03
N PHE A 140 -6.06 -7.79 19.86
CA PHE A 140 -7.23 -7.81 18.99
C PHE A 140 -7.63 -9.24 18.60
N VAL A 141 -6.66 -10.03 18.13
CA VAL A 141 -6.89 -11.41 17.69
C VAL A 141 -7.35 -12.30 18.85
N ARG A 142 -6.70 -12.18 20.00
CA ARG A 142 -7.05 -12.94 21.19
C ARG A 142 -8.46 -12.62 21.70
N GLU A 143 -8.79 -11.33 21.85
CA GLU A 143 -10.06 -10.90 22.45
C GLU A 143 -11.25 -11.08 21.52
N GLN A 144 -11.08 -10.90 20.20
CA GLN A 144 -12.19 -10.99 19.24
C GLN A 144 -12.34 -12.38 18.61
N TYR A 145 -11.27 -13.20 18.55
CA TYR A 145 -11.27 -14.47 17.82
C TYR A 145 -10.76 -15.65 18.63
N GLY A 146 -10.31 -15.44 19.87
CA GLY A 146 -9.84 -16.50 20.76
C GLY A 146 -8.58 -17.20 20.25
N ARG A 147 -7.76 -16.52 19.46
CA ARG A 147 -6.50 -17.02 18.89
C ARG A 147 -5.31 -16.25 19.47
N GLY A 148 -4.15 -16.92 19.58
CA GLY A 148 -2.91 -16.35 20.12
C GLY A 148 -2.18 -17.32 21.01
#